data_e317f172df1882cf9f1572ba060d322f
#
_entry.id   e317f172df1882cf9f1572ba060d322f
#
_cell.length_a   1.000
_cell.length_b   1.000
_cell.length_c   1.000
_cell.angle_alpha   90.00
_cell.angle_beta   90.00
_cell.angle_gamma   90.00
#
_symmetry.space_group_name_H-M   'P 1'
#
loop_
_entity.id
_entity.type
_entity.pdbx_description
1 polymer ?
#
loop_
_entity_poly.entity_id
_entity_poly.type
_entity_poly.pdbx_seq_one_letter_code
_entity_poly.pdbx_strand_id
1 'polypeptide(L)'
;MEILNKVFVYGTLRKHETNHYLLKNAKCVSRQCWTNGILYDTGFGYPALFTSKKNRVYGEVYEVTDKQLASLDDLEGYEGKGRNNLYERITQVVHTDFHTIKAYVYVYSSSNDTNYEEIKFGDWKCHRYLQQNELLYFAYGSCMDDERFKLAGVNHEFEKVAGCGVAKNYSLAYTRKSHDGGRADLIESAEYVEGKVYHISREALTYLFHREGVMGQIYRPSFIDVMIDGKTYRNVLTFFVVDKAKEVAPPEHYWTEILRGAKSFVSESYYQKLVKYLLEKFGISE
;
A
#
# COMPACT_ATOMS: atom_id res chain seq x y z
N MET A 1 -24.41 23.07 -0.51
CA MET A 1 -23.38 22.01 -0.67
C MET A 1 -23.01 21.51 0.71
N GLU A 2 -23.08 20.23 0.94
CA GLU A 2 -22.64 19.63 2.19
C GLU A 2 -21.13 19.80 2.33
N ILE A 3 -20.68 20.29 3.46
CA ILE A 3 -19.24 20.44 3.73
C ILE A 3 -18.71 19.03 3.99
N LEU A 4 -17.73 18.59 3.18
CA LEU A 4 -17.08 17.30 3.36
C LEU A 4 -15.74 17.53 4.08
N ASN A 5 -15.56 16.78 5.16
CA ASN A 5 -14.32 16.76 5.93
C ASN A 5 -13.40 15.66 5.40
N LYS A 6 -12.09 15.89 5.40
CA LYS A 6 -11.11 14.85 5.07
C LYS A 6 -10.56 14.25 6.35
N VAL A 7 -10.62 12.92 6.45
CA VAL A 7 -10.10 12.17 7.60
C VAL A 7 -9.08 11.15 7.13
N PHE A 8 -7.92 11.13 7.75
CA PHE A 8 -6.90 10.10 7.57
C PHE A 8 -7.10 9.00 8.59
N VAL A 9 -7.25 7.77 8.13
CA VAL A 9 -7.45 6.58 8.95
C VAL A 9 -6.29 5.59 8.75
N TYR A 10 -5.75 5.09 9.84
CA TYR A 10 -4.54 4.27 9.86
C TYR A 10 -4.71 2.90 10.56
N GLY A 11 -5.82 2.70 11.27
CA GLY A 11 -6.11 1.51 12.08
C GLY A 11 -7.37 0.76 11.65
N THR A 12 -8.24 0.50 12.62
CA THR A 12 -9.48 -0.29 12.47
C THR A 12 -10.53 0.33 11.54
N LEU A 13 -10.40 1.59 11.20
CA LEU A 13 -11.26 2.29 10.22
C LEU A 13 -10.82 2.04 8.76
N ARG A 14 -9.62 1.50 8.51
CA ARG A 14 -9.16 1.20 7.15
C ARG A 14 -10.04 0.15 6.48
N LYS A 15 -10.06 0.16 5.15
CA LYS A 15 -10.87 -0.77 4.33
C LYS A 15 -10.62 -2.23 4.75
N HIS A 16 -11.71 -2.98 4.96
CA HIS A 16 -11.76 -4.37 5.45
C HIS A 16 -11.38 -4.57 6.92
N GLU A 17 -11.10 -3.51 7.66
CA GLU A 17 -10.91 -3.56 9.10
C GLU A 17 -12.25 -3.43 9.85
N THR A 18 -12.23 -3.73 11.14
CA THR A 18 -13.42 -3.95 11.98
C THR A 18 -14.40 -2.79 11.98
N ASN A 19 -13.90 -1.53 12.02
CA ASN A 19 -14.72 -0.32 12.14
C ASN A 19 -14.97 0.40 10.80
N HIS A 20 -14.50 -0.21 9.68
CA HIS A 20 -14.67 0.40 8.36
C HIS A 20 -16.14 0.68 7.97
N TYR A 21 -17.09 -0.01 8.59
CA TYR A 21 -18.51 0.21 8.33
C TYR A 21 -18.98 1.65 8.61
N LEU A 22 -18.31 2.39 9.50
CA LEU A 22 -18.57 3.81 9.78
C LEU A 22 -18.24 4.71 8.58
N LEU A 23 -17.39 4.26 7.68
CA LEU A 23 -17.01 4.94 6.43
C LEU A 23 -17.82 4.44 5.23
N LYS A 24 -18.90 3.67 5.47
CA LYS A 24 -19.78 3.21 4.38
C LYS A 24 -20.29 4.43 3.61
N ASN A 25 -20.16 4.36 2.27
CA ASN A 25 -20.48 5.43 1.33
C ASN A 25 -19.59 6.69 1.39
N ALA A 26 -18.58 6.74 2.26
CA ALA A 26 -17.57 7.78 2.20
C ALA A 26 -16.68 7.58 0.96
N LYS A 27 -16.34 8.68 0.28
CA LYS A 27 -15.46 8.62 -0.87
C LYS A 27 -14.01 8.45 -0.41
N CYS A 28 -13.37 7.35 -0.82
CA CYS A 28 -11.94 7.18 -0.62
C CYS A 28 -11.18 8.10 -1.58
N VAL A 29 -10.36 8.99 -1.02
CA VAL A 29 -9.55 9.96 -1.76
C VAL A 29 -8.18 9.40 -2.09
N SER A 30 -7.57 8.65 -1.16
CA SER A 30 -6.29 7.96 -1.34
C SER A 30 -6.22 6.73 -0.45
N ARG A 31 -5.66 5.64 -0.99
CA ARG A 31 -5.50 4.33 -0.32
C ARG A 31 -4.08 4.07 0.14
N GLN A 32 -3.12 4.81 -0.40
CA GLN A 32 -1.67 4.57 -0.21
C GLN A 32 -0.95 5.84 0.25
N CYS A 33 -1.58 6.57 1.17
CA CYS A 33 -1.05 7.80 1.73
C CYS A 33 -0.39 7.58 3.10
N TRP A 34 0.35 8.59 3.56
CA TRP A 34 1.02 8.55 4.85
C TRP A 34 1.06 9.93 5.51
N THR A 35 1.19 9.92 6.82
CA THR A 35 1.44 11.13 7.62
C THR A 35 2.59 10.90 8.59
N ASN A 36 3.13 11.97 9.16
CA ASN A 36 4.16 11.88 10.18
C ASN A 36 3.57 11.34 11.51
N GLY A 37 4.26 10.37 12.12
CA GLY A 37 3.83 9.77 13.38
C GLY A 37 4.54 8.45 13.67
N ILE A 38 4.35 7.92 14.86
CA ILE A 38 4.75 6.56 15.24
C ILE A 38 3.49 5.80 15.63
N LEU A 39 3.38 4.58 15.18
CA LEU A 39 2.23 3.71 15.43
C LEU A 39 2.62 2.60 16.40
N TYR A 40 1.79 2.38 17.42
CA TYR A 40 1.97 1.35 18.43
C TYR A 40 0.74 0.44 18.49
N ASP A 41 0.97 -0.84 18.80
CA ASP A 41 -0.10 -1.77 19.16
C ASP A 41 -0.47 -1.58 20.62
N THR A 42 -1.73 -1.28 20.88
CA THR A 42 -2.25 -1.15 22.26
C THR A 42 -2.46 -2.48 22.95
N GLY A 43 -2.45 -3.60 22.20
CA GLY A 43 -2.85 -4.92 22.69
C GLY A 43 -4.37 -5.12 22.82
N PHE A 44 -5.18 -4.07 22.56
CA PHE A 44 -6.65 -4.11 22.61
C PHE A 44 -7.31 -4.26 21.24
N GLY A 45 -6.50 -4.58 20.19
CA GLY A 45 -7.00 -4.79 18.84
C GLY A 45 -7.15 -3.51 18.01
N TYR A 46 -6.59 -2.40 18.46
CA TYR A 46 -6.48 -1.14 17.74
C TYR A 46 -5.13 -0.46 17.97
N PRO A 47 -4.62 0.30 17.03
CA PRO A 47 -3.34 0.98 17.17
C PRO A 47 -3.48 2.37 17.79
N ALA A 48 -2.44 2.82 18.50
CA ALA A 48 -2.26 4.19 18.98
C ALA A 48 -1.25 4.93 18.09
N LEU A 49 -1.64 6.09 17.54
CA LEU A 49 -0.75 6.97 16.81
C LEU A 49 -0.26 8.09 17.72
N PHE A 50 1.06 8.25 17.79
CA PHE A 50 1.73 9.37 18.45
C PHE A 50 2.39 10.29 17.43
N THR A 51 2.43 11.58 17.70
CA THR A 51 3.07 12.55 16.83
C THR A 51 4.58 12.33 16.76
N SER A 52 5.15 12.36 15.56
CA SER A 52 6.59 12.30 15.32
C SER A 52 6.91 13.04 14.03
N LYS A 53 8.12 13.60 13.93
CA LYS A 53 8.58 14.26 12.68
C LYS A 53 9.42 13.35 11.80
N LYS A 54 9.81 12.16 12.28
CA LYS A 54 10.80 11.30 11.62
C LYS A 54 10.20 10.03 11.02
N ASN A 55 9.09 9.54 11.56
CA ASN A 55 8.50 8.28 11.17
C ASN A 55 7.25 8.51 10.31
N ARG A 56 6.88 7.53 9.52
CA ARG A 56 5.69 7.54 8.66
C ARG A 56 4.66 6.54 9.18
N VAL A 57 3.41 6.99 9.18
CA VAL A 57 2.25 6.11 9.42
C VAL A 57 1.43 6.06 8.14
N TYR A 58 1.21 4.86 7.63
CA TYR A 58 0.49 4.61 6.39
C TYR A 58 -1.00 4.37 6.65
N GLY A 59 -1.82 4.88 5.75
CA GLY A 59 -3.27 4.82 5.90
C GLY A 59 -4.03 5.19 4.64
N GLU A 60 -5.26 5.61 4.84
CA GLU A 60 -6.22 5.94 3.80
C GLU A 60 -6.89 7.29 4.13
N VAL A 61 -7.22 8.10 3.11
CA VAL A 61 -7.98 9.35 3.29
C VAL A 61 -9.39 9.18 2.74
N TYR A 62 -10.38 9.59 3.54
CA TYR A 62 -11.78 9.60 3.16
C TYR A 62 -12.38 11.00 3.25
N GLU A 63 -13.31 11.32 2.34
CA GLU A 63 -14.23 12.45 2.46
C GLU A 63 -15.47 11.98 3.21
N VAL A 64 -15.75 12.62 4.35
CA VAL A 64 -16.84 12.27 5.27
C VAL A 64 -17.77 13.45 5.50
N THR A 65 -19.05 13.19 5.69
CA THR A 65 -20.04 14.18 6.11
C THR A 65 -19.85 14.54 7.59
N ASP A 66 -20.45 15.64 8.06
CA ASP A 66 -20.41 16.00 9.49
C ASP A 66 -21.02 14.91 10.38
N LYS A 67 -22.06 14.23 9.89
CA LYS A 67 -22.66 13.09 10.61
C LYS A 67 -21.71 11.92 10.74
N GLN A 68 -20.98 11.58 9.67
CA GLN A 68 -19.95 10.52 9.73
C GLN A 68 -18.81 10.95 10.65
N LEU A 69 -18.36 12.21 10.55
CA LEU A 69 -17.29 12.73 11.42
C LEU A 69 -17.67 12.63 12.90
N ALA A 70 -18.92 12.97 13.27
CA ALA A 70 -19.41 12.80 14.64
C ALA A 70 -19.37 11.34 15.08
N SER A 71 -19.73 10.39 14.21
CA SER A 71 -19.63 8.95 14.53
C SER A 71 -18.20 8.47 14.67
N LEU A 72 -17.24 9.09 13.97
CA LEU A 72 -15.81 8.81 14.16
C LEU A 72 -15.31 9.41 15.48
N ASP A 73 -15.74 10.62 15.82
CA ASP A 73 -15.44 11.27 17.11
C ASP A 73 -15.92 10.40 18.30
N ASP A 74 -17.13 9.87 18.20
CA ASP A 74 -17.69 8.95 19.23
C ASP A 74 -16.83 7.66 19.35
N LEU A 75 -16.43 7.06 18.22
CA LEU A 75 -15.59 5.85 18.23
C LEU A 75 -14.23 6.12 18.88
N GLU A 76 -13.61 7.26 18.58
CA GLU A 76 -12.26 7.64 19.04
C GLU A 76 -12.28 8.28 20.44
N GLY A 77 -13.45 8.44 21.06
CA GLY A 77 -13.61 9.09 22.36
C GLY A 77 -13.17 10.54 22.35
N TYR A 78 -13.48 11.26 21.27
CA TYR A 78 -13.18 12.69 21.13
C TYR A 78 -14.43 13.54 21.41
N GLU A 79 -14.44 14.24 22.56
CA GLU A 79 -15.55 15.11 23.00
C GLU A 79 -15.32 16.60 22.68
N GLY A 80 -14.21 16.92 22.02
CA GLY A 80 -13.82 18.28 21.67
C GLY A 80 -12.48 18.69 22.24
N LYS A 81 -11.92 19.77 21.68
CA LYS A 81 -10.60 20.28 22.07
C LYS A 81 -10.57 20.66 23.56
N GLY A 82 -9.55 20.15 24.27
CA GLY A 82 -9.33 20.45 25.69
C GLY A 82 -10.23 19.65 26.66
N ARG A 83 -10.95 18.64 26.16
CA ARG A 83 -11.66 17.67 26.99
C ARG A 83 -10.72 16.51 27.35
N ASN A 84 -11.21 15.58 28.18
CA ASN A 84 -10.48 14.36 28.51
C ASN A 84 -10.71 13.29 27.42
N ASN A 85 -10.03 13.44 26.30
CA ASN A 85 -10.19 12.60 25.12
C ASN A 85 -9.28 11.38 25.17
N LEU A 86 -9.74 10.24 24.65
CA LEU A 86 -8.89 9.07 24.41
C LEU A 86 -7.95 9.34 23.23
N TYR A 87 -8.48 9.91 22.14
CA TYR A 87 -7.71 10.44 21.02
C TYR A 87 -8.02 11.92 20.84
N GLU A 88 -7.00 12.72 20.54
CA GLU A 88 -7.17 14.10 20.10
C GLU A 88 -7.33 14.15 18.58
N ARG A 89 -8.33 14.87 18.10
CA ARG A 89 -8.51 15.14 16.67
C ARG A 89 -7.73 16.38 16.26
N ILE A 90 -6.67 16.19 15.50
CA ILE A 90 -5.82 17.27 15.01
C ILE A 90 -5.88 17.37 13.49
N THR A 91 -5.50 18.51 12.92
CA THR A 91 -5.27 18.63 11.48
C THR A 91 -3.80 18.42 11.18
N GLN A 92 -3.52 17.51 10.24
CA GLN A 92 -2.15 17.15 9.84
C GLN A 92 -2.03 17.09 8.32
N VAL A 93 -0.79 17.24 7.81
CA VAL A 93 -0.48 17.04 6.41
C VAL A 93 -0.37 15.56 6.13
N VAL A 94 -1.11 15.09 5.13
CA VAL A 94 -1.07 13.72 4.61
C VAL A 94 -0.45 13.77 3.22
N HIS A 95 0.51 12.92 2.96
CA HIS A 95 1.23 12.80 1.69
C HIS A 95 0.60 11.67 0.85
N THR A 96 0.28 11.98 -0.39
CA THR A 96 -0.16 11.03 -1.41
C THR A 96 0.94 10.83 -2.45
N ASP A 97 0.68 10.07 -3.51
CA ASP A 97 1.67 9.87 -4.58
C ASP A 97 2.07 11.17 -5.29
N PHE A 98 1.19 12.18 -5.35
CA PHE A 98 1.39 13.37 -6.19
C PHE A 98 1.30 14.71 -5.45
N HIS A 99 0.62 14.74 -4.31
CA HIS A 99 0.35 15.97 -3.60
C HIS A 99 0.17 15.74 -2.10
N THR A 100 -0.05 16.82 -1.37
CA THR A 100 -0.38 16.76 0.04
C THR A 100 -1.82 17.18 0.29
N ILE A 101 -2.43 16.60 1.32
CA ILE A 101 -3.80 16.88 1.74
C ILE A 101 -3.77 17.26 3.22
N LYS A 102 -4.50 18.30 3.61
CA LYS A 102 -4.80 18.54 5.03
C LYS A 102 -5.99 17.68 5.42
N ALA A 103 -5.85 16.85 6.44
CA ALA A 103 -6.90 15.97 6.94
C ALA A 103 -6.93 15.95 8.46
N TYR A 104 -8.07 15.62 9.04
CA TYR A 104 -8.17 15.26 10.44
C TYR A 104 -7.48 13.91 10.68
N VAL A 105 -6.77 13.84 11.79
CA VAL A 105 -6.06 12.64 12.26
C VAL A 105 -6.35 12.51 13.75
N TYR A 106 -6.70 11.32 14.20
CA TYR A 106 -6.85 11.02 15.60
C TYR A 106 -5.51 10.58 16.16
N VAL A 107 -4.98 11.31 17.14
CA VAL A 107 -3.72 11.01 17.81
C VAL A 107 -3.98 10.64 19.26
N TYR A 108 -3.28 9.63 19.76
CA TYR A 108 -3.51 9.13 21.12
C TYR A 108 -3.11 10.17 22.16
N SER A 109 -4.00 10.43 23.13
CA SER A 109 -3.84 11.54 24.08
C SER A 109 -2.98 11.20 25.28
N SER A 110 -2.87 9.91 25.64
CA SER A 110 -2.15 9.51 26.84
C SER A 110 -0.65 9.63 26.63
N SER A 111 -0.01 10.46 27.46
CA SER A 111 1.45 10.62 27.55
C SER A 111 2.10 9.66 28.54
N ASN A 112 1.33 8.84 29.25
CA ASN A 112 1.82 8.06 30.40
C ASN A 112 2.05 6.59 30.00
N ASP A 113 3.32 6.21 30.06
CA ASP A 113 3.89 4.87 30.27
C ASP A 113 3.08 3.71 29.72
N THR A 114 3.00 3.65 28.42
CA THR A 114 2.50 2.45 27.78
C THR A 114 3.70 1.70 27.23
N ASN A 115 3.96 0.50 27.73
CA ASN A 115 4.87 -0.49 27.12
C ASN A 115 4.25 -1.06 25.85
N TYR A 116 3.74 -0.15 24.97
CA TYR A 116 3.17 -0.55 23.69
C TYR A 116 4.28 -0.96 22.73
N GLU A 117 4.05 -2.03 21.97
CA GLU A 117 4.98 -2.47 20.94
C GLU A 117 4.87 -1.57 19.72
N GLU A 118 6.01 -1.04 19.24
CA GLU A 118 6.03 -0.25 18.01
C GLU A 118 5.66 -1.12 16.80
N ILE A 119 4.70 -0.67 16.01
CA ILE A 119 4.28 -1.33 14.79
C ILE A 119 5.30 -1.08 13.69
N LYS A 120 6.03 -2.13 13.34
CA LYS A 120 7.00 -2.11 12.24
C LYS A 120 6.34 -1.58 10.95
N PHE A 121 7.11 -0.86 10.16
CA PHE A 121 6.68 -0.26 8.90
C PHE A 121 5.63 0.84 9.03
N GLY A 122 5.15 1.19 10.24
CA GLY A 122 4.11 2.20 10.46
C GLY A 122 2.77 1.87 9.78
N ASP A 123 2.48 0.58 9.56
CA ASP A 123 1.29 0.12 8.84
C ASP A 123 0.55 -0.95 9.64
N TRP A 124 -0.70 -0.65 10.05
CA TRP A 124 -1.55 -1.56 10.82
C TRP A 124 -1.86 -2.86 10.09
N LYS A 125 -2.11 -2.82 8.78
CA LYS A 125 -2.36 -4.03 7.99
C LYS A 125 -1.12 -4.92 7.91
N CYS A 126 0.07 -4.31 7.76
CA CYS A 126 1.32 -5.06 7.82
C CYS A 126 1.51 -5.75 9.17
N HIS A 127 1.23 -5.05 10.28
CA HIS A 127 1.28 -5.63 11.62
C HIS A 127 0.36 -6.84 11.75
N ARG A 128 -0.87 -6.76 11.22
CA ARG A 128 -1.87 -7.83 11.31
C ARG A 128 -1.64 -9.00 10.37
N TYR A 129 -1.29 -8.73 9.13
CA TYR A 129 -1.35 -9.75 8.07
C TYR A 129 -0.01 -10.38 7.73
N LEU A 130 1.13 -9.70 7.92
CA LEU A 130 2.44 -10.29 7.64
C LEU A 130 2.80 -11.46 8.55
N GLN A 131 2.08 -11.68 9.64
CA GLN A 131 2.31 -12.80 10.56
C GLN A 131 1.63 -14.10 10.11
N GLN A 132 0.80 -14.07 9.07
CA GLN A 132 0.13 -15.25 8.53
C GLN A 132 1.15 -16.21 7.90
N ASN A 133 0.91 -17.52 8.02
CA ASN A 133 1.80 -18.55 7.48
C ASN A 133 1.78 -18.61 5.95
N GLU A 134 0.65 -18.29 5.34
CA GLU A 134 0.47 -18.22 3.89
C GLU A 134 -0.12 -16.87 3.52
N LEU A 135 0.40 -16.27 2.46
CA LEU A 135 -0.05 -15.01 1.92
C LEU A 135 -0.28 -15.13 0.42
N LEU A 136 -1.19 -14.33 -0.10
CA LEU A 136 -1.24 -14.03 -1.53
C LEU A 136 -0.33 -12.84 -1.80
N TYR A 137 0.54 -12.95 -2.80
CA TYR A 137 1.44 -11.91 -3.25
C TYR A 137 1.16 -11.51 -4.70
N PHE A 138 0.91 -10.25 -4.94
CA PHE A 138 0.70 -9.67 -6.26
C PHE A 138 2.01 -9.07 -6.80
N ALA A 139 2.56 -9.70 -7.83
CA ALA A 139 3.72 -9.27 -8.58
C ALA A 139 3.27 -8.55 -9.85
N TYR A 140 3.69 -7.31 -10.01
CA TYR A 140 3.33 -6.43 -11.15
C TYR A 140 4.54 -5.96 -11.96
N GLY A 141 5.75 -6.27 -11.51
CA GLY A 141 7.02 -5.91 -12.13
C GLY A 141 7.86 -7.13 -12.48
N SER A 142 9.19 -7.06 -12.30
CA SER A 142 10.12 -8.14 -12.65
C SER A 142 9.88 -9.45 -11.88
N CYS A 143 9.15 -9.43 -10.77
CA CYS A 143 8.74 -10.65 -10.06
C CYS A 143 7.64 -11.46 -10.76
N MET A 144 7.13 -11.01 -11.91
CA MET A 144 6.30 -11.84 -12.81
C MET A 144 7.15 -12.86 -13.58
N ASP A 145 8.46 -12.62 -13.71
CA ASP A 145 9.38 -13.43 -14.48
C ASP A 145 9.96 -14.58 -13.66
N ASP A 146 9.64 -15.81 -14.02
CA ASP A 146 10.07 -17.02 -13.31
C ASP A 146 11.59 -17.26 -13.44
N GLU A 147 12.23 -16.83 -14.53
CA GLU A 147 13.69 -16.93 -14.71
C GLU A 147 14.44 -16.22 -13.60
N ARG A 148 13.89 -15.13 -13.11
CA ARG A 148 14.46 -14.37 -12.01
C ARG A 148 14.54 -15.17 -10.71
N PHE A 149 13.52 -15.96 -10.42
CA PHE A 149 13.47 -16.82 -9.25
C PHE A 149 14.40 -18.04 -9.40
N LYS A 150 14.50 -18.59 -10.63
CA LYS A 150 15.45 -19.68 -10.94
C LYS A 150 16.90 -19.24 -10.73
N LEU A 151 17.27 -18.06 -11.23
CA LEU A 151 18.61 -17.51 -11.04
C LEU A 151 18.95 -17.28 -9.56
N ALA A 152 17.95 -16.96 -8.73
CA ALA A 152 18.11 -16.80 -7.30
C ALA A 152 18.03 -18.12 -6.51
N GLY A 153 17.71 -19.25 -7.16
CA GLY A 153 17.57 -20.57 -6.52
C GLY A 153 16.33 -20.71 -5.63
N VAL A 154 15.34 -19.84 -5.82
CA VAL A 154 14.13 -19.77 -4.98
C VAL A 154 12.83 -20.06 -5.76
N ASN A 155 12.92 -20.57 -6.98
CA ASN A 155 11.76 -20.82 -7.83
C ASN A 155 10.73 -21.76 -7.19
N HIS A 156 11.17 -22.72 -6.38
CA HIS A 156 10.29 -23.64 -5.65
C HIS A 156 9.32 -22.93 -4.69
N GLU A 157 9.66 -21.74 -4.20
CA GLU A 157 8.81 -20.92 -3.34
C GLU A 157 7.70 -20.16 -4.12
N PHE A 158 7.81 -20.09 -5.45
CA PHE A 158 6.90 -19.33 -6.32
C PHE A 158 6.17 -20.20 -7.36
N GLU A 159 6.13 -21.53 -7.16
CA GLU A 159 5.45 -22.47 -8.06
C GLU A 159 3.92 -22.41 -7.96
N LYS A 160 3.38 -22.07 -6.77
CA LYS A 160 1.94 -22.02 -6.54
C LYS A 160 1.36 -20.69 -7.02
N VAL A 161 0.98 -20.63 -8.30
CA VAL A 161 0.35 -19.45 -8.91
C VAL A 161 -1.16 -19.52 -8.70
N ALA A 162 -1.75 -18.45 -8.12
CA ALA A 162 -3.19 -18.33 -7.94
C ALA A 162 -3.92 -17.86 -9.22
N GLY A 163 -3.23 -17.13 -10.11
CA GLY A 163 -3.77 -16.68 -11.38
C GLY A 163 -3.30 -15.28 -11.76
N CYS A 164 -3.85 -14.77 -12.87
CA CYS A 164 -3.68 -13.37 -13.28
C CYS A 164 -4.55 -12.48 -12.41
N GLY A 165 -3.91 -11.59 -11.66
CA GLY A 165 -4.57 -10.64 -10.78
C GLY A 165 -4.74 -9.27 -11.45
N VAL A 166 -5.85 -8.61 -11.14
CA VAL A 166 -6.17 -7.24 -11.58
C VAL A 166 -6.28 -6.34 -10.36
N ALA A 167 -5.31 -5.42 -10.19
CA ALA A 167 -5.33 -4.39 -9.17
C ALA A 167 -5.95 -3.11 -9.76
N LYS A 168 -7.20 -2.80 -9.39
CA LYS A 168 -7.91 -1.59 -9.82
C LYS A 168 -7.46 -0.37 -9.06
N ASN A 169 -7.58 0.79 -9.69
CA ASN A 169 -7.20 2.11 -9.18
C ASN A 169 -5.69 2.29 -9.01
N TYR A 170 -4.90 1.62 -9.85
CA TYR A 170 -3.46 1.76 -9.92
C TYR A 170 -2.97 1.80 -11.37
N SER A 171 -1.83 2.45 -11.58
CA SER A 171 -1.03 2.37 -12.80
C SER A 171 0.37 1.89 -12.47
N LEU A 172 0.99 1.18 -13.40
CA LEU A 172 2.41 0.91 -13.38
C LEU A 172 3.17 2.20 -13.70
N ALA A 173 4.22 2.48 -12.93
CA ALA A 173 5.13 3.59 -13.15
C ALA A 173 6.57 3.18 -12.80
N TYR A 174 7.57 3.96 -13.21
CA TYR A 174 8.98 3.71 -12.91
C TYR A 174 9.54 4.81 -12.00
N THR A 175 8.99 4.89 -10.77
CA THR A 175 9.27 5.98 -9.81
C THR A 175 10.45 5.71 -8.88
N ARG A 176 10.98 4.47 -8.81
CA ARG A 176 12.19 4.16 -8.05
C ARG A 176 13.41 4.40 -8.94
N LYS A 177 14.10 5.51 -8.71
CA LYS A 177 15.36 5.80 -9.40
C LYS A 177 16.49 4.93 -8.82
N SER A 178 17.14 4.15 -9.67
CA SER A 178 18.36 3.39 -9.39
C SER A 178 19.55 3.97 -10.17
N HIS A 179 20.76 3.44 -9.95
CA HIS A 179 21.97 3.90 -10.64
C HIS A 179 21.92 3.72 -12.15
N ASP A 180 21.17 2.73 -12.62
CA ASP A 180 21.07 2.30 -14.03
C ASP A 180 19.68 2.58 -14.66
N GLY A 181 18.74 3.20 -13.95
CA GLY A 181 17.43 3.54 -14.47
C GLY A 181 16.28 3.34 -13.47
N GLY A 182 15.06 3.33 -13.99
CA GLY A 182 13.83 3.21 -13.21
C GLY A 182 13.52 1.78 -12.78
N ARG A 183 12.81 1.65 -11.64
CA ARG A 183 12.20 0.39 -11.21
C ARG A 183 10.71 0.59 -11.02
N ALA A 184 9.97 -0.48 -11.26
CA ALA A 184 8.52 -0.51 -11.23
C ALA A 184 7.95 -0.14 -9.85
N ASP A 185 6.86 0.57 -9.88
CA ASP A 185 6.05 0.97 -8.73
C ASP A 185 4.57 0.97 -9.13
N LEU A 186 3.69 0.90 -8.14
CA LEU A 186 2.28 1.18 -8.29
C LEU A 186 1.99 2.62 -7.84
N ILE A 187 1.31 3.38 -8.68
CA ILE A 187 0.79 4.70 -8.34
C ILE A 187 -0.73 4.71 -8.40
N GLU A 188 -1.37 5.45 -7.51
CA GLU A 188 -2.83 5.57 -7.51
C GLU A 188 -3.33 6.30 -8.76
N SER A 189 -4.33 5.73 -9.42
CA SER A 189 -4.94 6.28 -10.64
C SER A 189 -6.37 5.77 -10.82
N ALA A 190 -7.03 6.11 -11.91
CA ALA A 190 -8.33 5.52 -12.30
C ALA A 190 -8.18 4.24 -13.16
N GLU A 191 -6.95 3.80 -13.41
CA GLU A 191 -6.59 2.67 -14.26
C GLU A 191 -6.55 1.33 -13.50
N TYR A 192 -5.99 0.32 -14.15
CA TYR A 192 -5.72 -0.97 -13.53
C TYR A 192 -4.36 -1.52 -13.96
N VAL A 193 -3.83 -2.39 -13.13
CA VAL A 193 -2.59 -3.13 -13.38
C VAL A 193 -2.89 -4.62 -13.29
N GLU A 194 -2.45 -5.38 -14.31
CA GLU A 194 -2.46 -6.84 -14.26
C GLU A 194 -1.11 -7.37 -13.83
N GLY A 195 -1.11 -8.53 -13.18
CA GLY A 195 0.10 -9.16 -12.71
C GLY A 195 -0.12 -10.59 -12.24
N LYS A 196 0.94 -11.23 -11.80
CA LYS A 196 0.94 -12.60 -11.33
C LYS A 196 0.66 -12.66 -9.83
N VAL A 197 -0.29 -13.49 -9.39
CA VAL A 197 -0.56 -13.70 -7.98
C VAL A 197 -0.04 -15.05 -7.55
N TYR A 198 0.79 -15.07 -6.51
CA TYR A 198 1.38 -16.27 -5.93
C TYR A 198 0.81 -16.57 -4.55
N HIS A 199 0.67 -17.84 -4.21
CA HIS A 199 0.63 -18.28 -2.82
C HIS A 199 2.07 -18.36 -2.33
N ILE A 200 2.42 -17.62 -1.30
CA ILE A 200 3.78 -17.56 -0.78
C ILE A 200 3.87 -18.04 0.67
N SER A 201 4.99 -18.70 0.98
CA SER A 201 5.40 -19.14 2.30
C SER A 201 6.08 -18.00 3.09
N ARG A 202 6.50 -18.29 4.32
CA ARG A 202 7.33 -17.39 5.14
C ARG A 202 8.73 -17.22 4.55
N GLU A 203 9.27 -18.26 3.94
CA GLU A 203 10.57 -18.28 3.27
C GLU A 203 10.54 -17.39 2.03
N ALA A 204 9.50 -17.52 1.19
CA ALA A 204 9.28 -16.63 0.06
C ALA A 204 9.14 -15.16 0.48
N LEU A 205 8.39 -14.90 1.57
CA LEU A 205 8.24 -13.54 2.13
C LEU A 205 9.60 -12.96 2.55
N THR A 206 10.44 -13.75 3.22
CA THR A 206 11.78 -13.33 3.64
C THR A 206 12.66 -12.98 2.44
N TYR A 207 12.63 -13.79 1.39
CA TYR A 207 13.31 -13.50 0.13
C TYR A 207 12.81 -12.19 -0.50
N LEU A 208 11.48 -11.99 -0.58
CA LEU A 208 10.91 -10.77 -1.13
C LEU A 208 11.33 -9.54 -0.33
N PHE A 209 11.33 -9.60 1.00
CA PHE A 209 11.76 -8.49 1.84
C PHE A 209 13.21 -8.07 1.59
N HIS A 210 14.10 -9.05 1.42
CA HIS A 210 15.49 -8.79 1.06
C HIS A 210 15.60 -8.19 -0.35
N ARG A 211 14.92 -8.79 -1.33
CA ARG A 211 14.92 -8.38 -2.73
C ARG A 211 14.39 -6.96 -2.93
N GLU A 212 13.28 -6.63 -2.27
CA GLU A 212 12.64 -5.31 -2.35
C GLU A 212 13.34 -4.26 -1.46
N GLY A 213 14.37 -4.66 -0.71
CA GLY A 213 15.11 -3.77 0.16
C GLY A 213 14.25 -3.13 1.25
N VAL A 214 13.30 -3.90 1.81
CA VAL A 214 12.31 -3.40 2.79
C VAL A 214 13.00 -2.80 4.01
N MET A 215 14.05 -3.45 4.54
CA MET A 215 14.79 -2.96 5.69
C MET A 215 15.60 -1.69 5.39
N GLY A 216 15.93 -1.47 4.12
CA GLY A 216 16.57 -0.25 3.62
C GLY A 216 15.56 0.84 3.21
N GLN A 217 14.27 0.64 3.47
CA GLN A 217 13.18 1.56 3.11
C GLN A 217 13.16 1.91 1.61
N ILE A 218 13.53 0.96 0.75
CA ILE A 218 13.46 1.13 -0.71
C ILE A 218 12.02 0.92 -1.16
N TYR A 219 11.46 -0.26 -0.85
CA TYR A 219 10.04 -0.55 -0.96
C TYR A 219 9.47 -0.85 0.41
N ARG A 220 8.17 -0.62 0.56
CA ARG A 220 7.39 -1.03 1.72
C ARG A 220 6.38 -2.10 1.35
N PRO A 221 6.13 -3.08 2.21
CA PRO A 221 4.99 -3.96 2.06
C PRO A 221 3.69 -3.18 2.21
N SER A 222 2.66 -3.60 1.52
CA SER A 222 1.29 -3.10 1.68
C SER A 222 0.29 -4.15 1.24
N PHE A 223 -0.96 -3.97 1.62
CA PHE A 223 -2.05 -4.87 1.32
C PHE A 223 -3.12 -4.17 0.49
N ILE A 224 -3.44 -4.75 -0.66
CA ILE A 224 -4.44 -4.22 -1.61
C ILE A 224 -5.49 -5.29 -1.97
N ASP A 225 -6.56 -4.87 -2.62
CA ASP A 225 -7.52 -5.79 -3.23
C ASP A 225 -7.08 -6.13 -4.65
N VAL A 226 -7.12 -7.42 -4.98
CA VAL A 226 -6.80 -7.93 -6.32
C VAL A 226 -7.93 -8.85 -6.79
N MET A 227 -8.39 -8.67 -8.01
CA MET A 227 -9.40 -9.52 -8.63
C MET A 227 -8.73 -10.61 -9.46
N ILE A 228 -9.11 -11.88 -9.23
CA ILE A 228 -8.69 -13.04 -10.01
C ILE A 228 -9.97 -13.73 -10.50
N ASP A 229 -10.13 -13.94 -11.79
CA ASP A 229 -11.29 -14.61 -12.40
C ASP A 229 -12.64 -14.06 -11.91
N GLY A 230 -12.75 -12.73 -11.82
CA GLY A 230 -13.95 -12.02 -11.37
C GLY A 230 -14.19 -12.01 -9.86
N LYS A 231 -13.43 -12.76 -9.07
CA LYS A 231 -13.50 -12.79 -7.60
C LYS A 231 -12.48 -11.84 -6.98
N THR A 232 -12.92 -11.00 -6.04
CA THR A 232 -12.02 -10.10 -5.30
C THR A 232 -11.39 -10.81 -4.11
N TYR A 233 -10.06 -10.87 -4.09
CA TYR A 233 -9.26 -11.27 -2.96
C TYR A 233 -8.82 -10.02 -2.20
N ARG A 234 -9.10 -10.01 -0.90
CA ARG A 234 -8.80 -8.88 -0.01
C ARG A 234 -7.44 -9.04 0.63
N ASN A 235 -6.78 -7.93 0.93
CA ASN A 235 -5.51 -7.93 1.64
C ASN A 235 -4.47 -8.85 0.98
N VAL A 236 -4.25 -8.67 -0.32
CA VAL A 236 -3.18 -9.31 -1.08
C VAL A 236 -1.91 -8.47 -0.91
N LEU A 237 -0.81 -9.09 -0.50
CA LEU A 237 0.49 -8.44 -0.32
C LEU A 237 1.02 -7.92 -1.65
N THR A 238 1.57 -6.72 -1.64
CA THR A 238 2.39 -6.16 -2.72
C THR A 238 3.39 -5.15 -2.14
N PHE A 239 4.24 -4.56 -2.99
CA PHE A 239 5.24 -3.60 -2.55
C PHE A 239 5.10 -2.28 -3.29
N PHE A 240 5.27 -1.18 -2.56
CA PHE A 240 5.26 0.19 -3.08
C PHE A 240 6.59 0.86 -2.81
N VAL A 241 7.04 1.70 -3.72
CA VAL A 241 8.22 2.55 -3.50
C VAL A 241 7.96 3.50 -2.32
N VAL A 242 8.92 3.61 -1.40
CA VAL A 242 8.80 4.48 -0.21
C VAL A 242 8.95 5.94 -0.61
N ASP A 243 10.04 6.26 -1.33
CA ASP A 243 10.34 7.62 -1.81
C ASP A 243 10.22 7.66 -3.33
N LYS A 244 9.01 8.00 -3.78
CA LYS A 244 8.72 8.08 -5.22
C LYS A 244 9.37 9.31 -5.82
N ALA A 245 10.08 9.10 -6.93
CA ALA A 245 10.68 10.16 -7.73
C ALA A 245 9.87 10.40 -9.03
N LYS A 246 10.24 11.43 -9.78
CA LYS A 246 9.79 11.56 -11.16
C LYS A 246 10.24 10.31 -11.93
N GLU A 247 9.37 9.77 -12.75
CA GLU A 247 9.65 8.59 -13.56
C GLU A 247 10.91 8.75 -14.42
N VAL A 248 11.70 7.68 -14.46
CA VAL A 248 12.86 7.55 -15.34
C VAL A 248 12.77 6.23 -16.11
N ALA A 249 13.35 6.20 -17.32
CA ALA A 249 13.35 5.01 -18.16
C ALA A 249 13.92 3.79 -17.42
N PRO A 250 13.26 2.63 -17.49
CA PRO A 250 13.83 1.39 -16.98
C PRO A 250 14.99 0.93 -17.87
N PRO A 251 16.03 0.28 -17.32
CA PRO A 251 17.11 -0.29 -18.14
C PRO A 251 16.62 -1.53 -18.89
N GLU A 252 17.28 -1.86 -19.99
CA GLU A 252 16.88 -2.91 -20.94
C GLU A 252 16.61 -4.26 -20.24
N HIS A 253 17.55 -4.76 -19.46
CA HIS A 253 17.40 -6.02 -18.76
C HIS A 253 16.15 -6.06 -17.86
N TYR A 254 15.76 -4.92 -17.27
CA TYR A 254 14.65 -4.84 -16.33
C TYR A 254 13.29 -4.80 -17.01
N TRP A 255 13.12 -3.97 -18.07
CA TRP A 255 11.86 -3.96 -18.80
C TRP A 255 11.66 -5.25 -19.61
N THR A 256 12.75 -5.88 -20.11
CA THR A 256 12.69 -7.20 -20.76
C THR A 256 12.19 -8.29 -19.80
N GLU A 257 12.64 -8.29 -18.53
CA GLU A 257 12.11 -9.20 -17.49
C GLU A 257 10.60 -8.99 -17.28
N ILE A 258 10.15 -7.73 -17.22
CA ILE A 258 8.71 -7.41 -17.03
C ILE A 258 7.90 -7.93 -18.22
N LEU A 259 8.31 -7.64 -19.44
CA LEU A 259 7.60 -8.07 -20.65
C LEU A 259 7.62 -9.60 -20.78
N ARG A 260 8.75 -10.27 -20.51
CA ARG A 260 8.85 -11.73 -20.54
C ARG A 260 7.92 -12.38 -19.51
N GLY A 261 7.88 -11.86 -18.28
CA GLY A 261 6.99 -12.36 -17.23
C GLY A 261 5.51 -12.05 -17.49
N ALA A 262 5.21 -10.97 -18.21
CA ALA A 262 3.84 -10.61 -18.61
C ALA A 262 3.34 -11.42 -19.81
N LYS A 263 4.24 -11.72 -20.77
CA LYS A 263 3.88 -12.38 -22.02
C LYS A 263 3.15 -13.70 -21.78
N SER A 264 2.02 -13.88 -22.44
CA SER A 264 1.17 -15.07 -22.31
C SER A 264 0.58 -15.31 -20.91
N PHE A 265 0.78 -14.41 -19.95
CA PHE A 265 0.23 -14.52 -18.60
C PHE A 265 -0.85 -13.48 -18.31
N VAL A 266 -0.58 -12.21 -18.60
CA VAL A 266 -1.58 -11.14 -18.50
C VAL A 266 -2.45 -11.12 -19.77
N SER A 267 -3.54 -10.35 -19.76
CA SER A 267 -4.35 -10.18 -20.97
C SER A 267 -3.53 -9.55 -22.10
N GLU A 268 -3.83 -9.94 -23.35
CA GLU A 268 -3.16 -9.37 -24.52
C GLU A 268 -3.30 -7.83 -24.55
N SER A 269 -4.48 -7.32 -24.21
CA SER A 269 -4.73 -5.88 -24.13
C SER A 269 -3.83 -5.17 -23.11
N TYR A 270 -3.56 -5.81 -21.97
CA TYR A 270 -2.66 -5.25 -20.96
C TYR A 270 -1.19 -5.38 -21.38
N TYR A 271 -0.79 -6.48 -22.01
CA TYR A 271 0.56 -6.62 -22.59
C TYR A 271 0.86 -5.50 -23.58
N GLN A 272 -0.05 -5.28 -24.53
CA GLN A 272 0.07 -4.19 -25.50
C GLN A 272 0.09 -2.80 -24.84
N LYS A 273 -0.65 -2.62 -23.74
CA LYS A 273 -0.59 -1.40 -22.92
C LYS A 273 0.81 -1.19 -22.34
N LEU A 274 1.48 -2.25 -21.84
CA LEU A 274 2.86 -2.16 -21.31
C LEU A 274 3.86 -1.77 -22.40
N VAL A 275 3.80 -2.43 -23.58
CA VAL A 275 4.68 -2.12 -24.72
C VAL A 275 4.48 -0.68 -25.19
N LYS A 276 3.22 -0.28 -25.37
CA LYS A 276 2.86 1.09 -25.76
C LYS A 276 3.35 2.13 -24.76
N TYR A 277 3.20 1.86 -23.46
CA TYR A 277 3.67 2.76 -22.41
C TYR A 277 5.19 2.96 -22.44
N LEU A 278 5.97 1.88 -22.63
CA LEU A 278 7.43 1.97 -22.79
C LEU A 278 7.83 2.81 -24.01
N LEU A 279 7.14 2.60 -25.14
CA LEU A 279 7.40 3.34 -26.38
C LEU A 279 7.05 4.83 -26.23
N GLU A 280 5.82 5.14 -25.81
CA GLU A 280 5.32 6.53 -25.77
C GLU A 280 6.02 7.36 -24.69
N LYS A 281 6.33 6.76 -23.55
CA LYS A 281 6.91 7.48 -22.40
C LYS A 281 8.42 7.62 -22.50
N PHE A 282 9.10 6.60 -23.00
CA PHE A 282 10.58 6.50 -22.94
C PHE A 282 11.25 6.25 -24.29
N GLY A 283 10.48 6.07 -25.37
CA GLY A 283 11.04 5.75 -26.70
C GLY A 283 11.62 4.33 -26.80
N ILE A 284 11.21 3.42 -25.90
CA ILE A 284 11.69 2.03 -25.86
C ILE A 284 10.78 1.18 -26.74
N SER A 285 11.37 0.49 -27.72
CA SER A 285 10.70 -0.51 -28.57
C SER A 285 11.20 -1.92 -28.25
N GLU A 286 10.27 -2.87 -28.25
CA GLU A 286 10.55 -4.30 -28.10
C GLU A 286 11.40 -4.86 -29.26
#